data_1817355ef698c7e7d12c71684c872485
#
_entry.id   1817355ef698c7e7d12c71684c872485
#
_cell.length_a   1.000
_cell.length_b   1.000
_cell.length_c   1.000
_cell.angle_alpha   90.00
_cell.angle_beta   90.00
_cell.angle_gamma   90.00
#
_symmetry.space_group_name_H-M   'P 1'
#
loop_
_entity.id
_entity.type
_entity.pdbx_description
1 polymer ?
#
loop_
_entity_poly.entity_id
_entity_poly.type
_entity_poly.pdbx_seq_one_letter_code
_entity_poly.pdbx_strand_id
1 'polypeptide(L)'
;MTTEELKPIGEDASLLLVDDDEPFLRRLARAMEKRGFAVETAGSVTAGKAIATARPPAYAVVDLRLEDGNGLDVVETIRDRRPDARIVVLTGYGAIATAVAAVKLGAAD
;
A
#
# COMPACT_ATOMS: atom_id res chain seq x y z
N MET A 1 -0.06 13.63 -9.19
CA MET A 1 -1.10 12.66 -9.60
C MET A 1 -2.47 13.26 -9.40
N THR A 2 -3.30 13.24 -10.41
CA THR A 2 -4.67 13.75 -10.32
C THR A 2 -5.62 12.69 -9.76
N THR A 3 -6.81 13.10 -9.35
CA THR A 3 -7.83 12.16 -8.89
C THR A 3 -8.16 11.10 -9.94
N GLU A 4 -8.11 11.47 -11.21
CA GLU A 4 -8.42 10.56 -12.31
C GLU A 4 -7.38 9.46 -12.48
N GLU A 5 -6.14 9.71 -12.06
CA GLU A 5 -5.06 8.73 -12.14
C GLU A 5 -5.14 7.67 -11.05
N LEU A 6 -5.95 7.91 -10.00
CA LEU A 6 -6.17 6.97 -8.91
C LEU A 6 -7.35 6.07 -9.19
N LYS A 7 -7.26 5.30 -10.25
CA LYS A 7 -8.28 4.33 -10.66
C LYS A 7 -7.66 2.96 -10.85
N PRO A 8 -8.40 1.89 -10.56
CA PRO A 8 -7.88 0.56 -10.86
C PRO A 8 -7.71 0.38 -12.38
N ILE A 9 -6.65 -0.31 -12.76
CA ILE A 9 -6.35 -0.66 -14.14
C ILE A 9 -6.51 -2.17 -14.26
N GLY A 10 -7.38 -2.63 -15.15
CA GLY A 10 -7.67 -4.05 -15.29
C GLY A 10 -8.77 -4.52 -14.37
N GLU A 11 -8.95 -5.83 -14.28
CA GLU A 11 -10.08 -6.44 -13.57
C GLU A 11 -9.86 -6.57 -12.07
N ASP A 12 -8.61 -6.76 -11.64
CA ASP A 12 -8.29 -6.91 -10.23
C ASP A 12 -8.09 -5.54 -9.59
N ALA A 13 -9.03 -5.13 -8.78
CA ALA A 13 -9.03 -3.84 -8.10
C ALA A 13 -8.64 -3.96 -6.63
N SER A 14 -8.06 -5.08 -6.20
CA SER A 14 -7.68 -5.28 -4.81
C SER A 14 -6.60 -4.29 -4.38
N LEU A 15 -6.84 -3.62 -3.26
CA LEU A 15 -5.96 -2.59 -2.73
C LEU A 15 -5.76 -2.82 -1.24
N LEU A 16 -4.50 -2.91 -0.81
CA LEU A 16 -4.15 -2.99 0.59
C LEU A 16 -3.62 -1.64 1.06
N LEU A 17 -4.20 -1.10 2.12
CA LEU A 17 -3.75 0.12 2.77
C LEU A 17 -3.14 -0.23 4.11
N VAL A 18 -1.89 0.17 4.34
CA VAL A 18 -1.18 -0.12 5.59
C VAL A 18 -0.72 1.19 6.22
N ASP A 19 -1.27 1.52 7.38
CA ASP A 19 -0.96 2.73 8.12
C ASP A 19 -1.45 2.56 9.55
N ASP A 20 -0.72 3.04 10.54
CA ASP A 20 -1.13 2.96 11.94
C ASP A 20 -2.01 4.13 12.39
N ASP A 21 -2.19 5.14 11.52
CA ASP A 21 -3.14 6.23 11.74
C ASP A 21 -4.54 5.78 11.30
N GLU A 22 -5.33 5.30 12.23
CA GLU A 22 -6.65 4.76 11.93
C GLU A 22 -7.61 5.76 11.28
N PRO A 23 -7.73 7.01 11.76
CA PRO A 23 -8.61 7.97 11.10
C PRO A 23 -8.21 8.23 9.64
N PHE A 24 -6.91 8.37 9.38
CA PHE A 24 -6.40 8.53 8.02
C PHE A 24 -6.71 7.31 7.16
N LEU A 25 -6.47 6.12 7.70
CA LEU A 25 -6.69 4.86 7.02
C LEU A 25 -8.16 4.72 6.59
N ARG A 26 -9.10 5.07 7.47
CA ARG A 26 -10.52 5.02 7.15
C ARG A 26 -10.90 6.00 6.06
N ARG A 27 -10.37 7.24 6.12
CA ARG A 27 -10.66 8.25 5.09
C ARG A 27 -10.11 7.83 3.73
N LEU A 28 -8.89 7.31 3.73
CA LEU A 28 -8.25 6.85 2.49
C LEU A 28 -9.00 5.66 1.91
N ALA A 29 -9.42 4.71 2.75
CA ALA A 29 -10.20 3.56 2.30
C ALA A 29 -11.48 3.99 1.60
N ARG A 30 -12.22 4.92 2.20
CA ARG A 30 -13.46 5.44 1.58
C ARG A 30 -13.19 6.12 0.24
N ALA A 31 -12.12 6.91 0.17
CA ALA A 31 -11.77 7.60 -1.06
C ALA A 31 -11.42 6.62 -2.16
N MET A 32 -10.70 5.55 -1.82
CA MET A 32 -10.30 4.54 -2.80
C MET A 32 -11.49 3.67 -3.23
N GLU A 33 -12.38 3.32 -2.31
CA GLU A 33 -13.59 2.59 -2.64
C GLU A 33 -14.47 3.34 -3.63
N LYS A 34 -14.56 4.66 -3.47
CA LYS A 34 -15.29 5.51 -4.42
C LYS A 34 -14.69 5.50 -5.81
N ARG A 35 -13.41 5.18 -5.93
CA ARG A 35 -12.70 5.08 -7.21
C ARG A 35 -12.74 3.67 -7.79
N GLY A 36 -13.44 2.76 -7.15
CA GLY A 36 -13.63 1.41 -7.66
C GLY A 36 -12.69 0.36 -7.10
N PHE A 37 -11.86 0.70 -6.11
CA PHE A 37 -10.96 -0.28 -5.49
C PHE A 37 -11.71 -1.14 -4.46
N ALA A 38 -11.32 -2.40 -4.38
CA ALA A 38 -11.73 -3.31 -3.32
C ALA A 38 -10.66 -3.23 -2.22
N VAL A 39 -10.97 -2.52 -1.13
CA VAL A 39 -9.98 -2.11 -0.14
C VAL A 39 -9.96 -3.02 1.07
N GLU A 40 -8.74 -3.45 1.45
CA GLU A 40 -8.46 -4.02 2.76
C GLU A 40 -7.50 -3.10 3.50
N THR A 41 -7.60 -3.04 4.81
CA THR A 41 -6.77 -2.17 5.63
C THR A 41 -6.00 -2.97 6.68
N ALA A 42 -4.82 -2.48 7.03
CA ALA A 42 -3.99 -3.06 8.09
C ALA A 42 -3.35 -1.93 8.88
N GLY A 43 -3.37 -2.04 10.19
CA GLY A 43 -2.81 -1.02 11.09
C GLY A 43 -1.39 -1.28 11.54
N SER A 44 -0.73 -2.32 11.01
CA SER A 44 0.59 -2.72 11.47
C SER A 44 1.34 -3.51 10.40
N VAL A 45 2.65 -3.68 10.59
CA VAL A 45 3.47 -4.55 9.72
C VAL A 45 2.94 -5.98 9.78
N THR A 46 2.70 -6.47 10.99
CA THR A 46 2.22 -7.85 11.18
C THR A 46 0.91 -8.10 10.44
N ALA A 47 -0.07 -7.21 10.60
CA ALA A 47 -1.37 -7.33 9.93
C ALA A 47 -1.22 -7.20 8.41
N GLY A 48 -0.39 -6.26 7.95
CA GLY A 48 -0.14 -6.06 6.52
C GLY A 48 0.49 -7.27 5.86
N LYS A 49 1.48 -7.87 6.50
CA LYS A 49 2.13 -9.08 5.99
C LYS A 49 1.17 -10.27 5.96
N ALA A 50 0.32 -10.40 6.97
CA ALA A 50 -0.66 -11.47 7.03
C ALA A 50 -1.64 -11.39 5.86
N ILE A 51 -2.16 -10.19 5.59
CA ILE A 51 -3.07 -9.99 4.46
C ILE A 51 -2.36 -10.20 3.13
N ALA A 52 -1.16 -9.66 2.97
CA ALA A 52 -0.39 -9.79 1.75
C ALA A 52 -0.04 -11.24 1.44
N THR A 53 0.16 -12.06 2.47
CA THR A 53 0.44 -13.49 2.31
C THR A 53 -0.83 -14.26 1.92
N ALA A 54 -1.94 -13.96 2.57
CA ALA A 54 -3.21 -14.66 2.32
C ALA A 54 -3.87 -14.24 1.00
N ARG A 55 -3.85 -12.95 0.71
CA ARG A 55 -4.51 -12.35 -0.46
C ARG A 55 -3.63 -11.26 -1.05
N PRO A 56 -2.59 -11.63 -1.83
CA PRO A 56 -1.68 -10.62 -2.41
C PRO A 56 -2.46 -9.60 -3.25
N PRO A 57 -2.35 -8.30 -2.93
CA PRO A 57 -3.12 -7.28 -3.62
C PRO A 57 -2.51 -6.88 -4.96
N ALA A 58 -3.37 -6.40 -5.87
CA ALA A 58 -2.89 -5.80 -7.12
C ALA A 58 -2.27 -4.43 -6.89
N TYR A 59 -2.74 -3.72 -5.85
CA TYR A 59 -2.30 -2.38 -5.50
C TYR A 59 -2.08 -2.29 -4.00
N ALA A 60 -1.15 -1.45 -3.58
CA ALA A 60 -0.93 -1.21 -2.15
C ALA A 60 -0.47 0.21 -1.91
N VAL A 61 -0.89 0.76 -0.77
CA VAL A 61 -0.37 2.01 -0.23
C VAL A 61 0.15 1.69 1.16
N VAL A 62 1.43 1.85 1.39
CA VAL A 62 2.09 1.39 2.61
C VAL A 62 2.85 2.54 3.27
N ASP A 63 2.52 2.83 4.54
CA ASP A 63 3.31 3.74 5.34
C ASP A 63 4.57 3.02 5.80
N LEU A 64 5.71 3.68 5.69
CA LEU A 64 6.98 3.09 6.10
C LEU A 64 7.18 3.09 7.61
N ARG A 65 6.60 4.05 8.31
CA ARG A 65 6.78 4.17 9.75
C ARG A 65 5.60 3.62 10.50
N LEU A 66 5.72 2.38 10.93
CA LEU A 66 4.70 1.70 11.70
C LEU A 66 5.25 1.40 13.10
N GLU A 67 4.37 1.29 14.10
CA GLU A 67 4.80 1.07 15.49
C GLU A 67 5.56 -0.24 15.67
N ASP A 68 5.21 -1.26 14.91
CA ASP A 68 5.83 -2.59 15.04
C ASP A 68 6.90 -2.87 13.97
N GLY A 69 7.35 -1.85 13.23
CA GLY A 69 8.44 -2.04 12.29
C GLY A 69 8.39 -1.14 11.06
N ASN A 70 9.06 -1.58 10.02
CA ASN A 70 9.20 -0.84 8.79
C ASN A 70 8.24 -1.39 7.72
N GLY A 71 7.45 -0.52 7.12
CA GLY A 71 6.51 -0.88 6.07
C GLY A 71 7.16 -1.52 4.84
N LEU A 72 8.47 -1.34 4.64
CA LEU A 72 9.18 -2.03 3.55
C LEU A 72 9.11 -3.55 3.69
N ASP A 73 8.95 -4.08 4.90
CA ASP A 73 8.75 -5.51 5.09
C ASP A 73 7.45 -5.98 4.46
N VAL A 74 6.41 -5.16 4.51
CA VAL A 74 5.14 -5.43 3.84
C VAL A 74 5.33 -5.37 2.32
N VAL A 75 6.06 -4.37 1.84
CA VAL A 75 6.37 -4.21 0.40
C VAL A 75 7.08 -5.46 -0.13
N GLU A 76 8.09 -5.94 0.59
CA GLU A 76 8.81 -7.16 0.19
C GLU A 76 7.89 -8.38 0.12
N THR A 77 7.02 -8.53 1.12
CA THR A 77 6.07 -9.64 1.14
C THR A 77 5.15 -9.59 -0.07
N ILE A 78 4.63 -8.40 -0.40
CA ILE A 78 3.77 -8.23 -1.58
C ILE A 78 4.54 -8.57 -2.85
N ARG A 79 5.76 -8.06 -3.00
CA ARG A 79 6.59 -8.31 -4.20
C ARG A 79 6.93 -9.78 -4.37
N ASP A 80 7.19 -10.48 -3.27
CA ASP A 80 7.47 -11.92 -3.31
C ASP A 80 6.26 -12.73 -3.74
N ARG A 81 5.07 -12.31 -3.31
CA ARG A 81 3.83 -13.03 -3.59
C ARG A 81 3.21 -12.60 -4.92
N ARG A 82 3.39 -11.34 -5.30
CA ARG A 82 2.80 -10.78 -6.51
C ARG A 82 3.75 -9.75 -7.13
N PRO A 83 4.70 -10.20 -7.96
CA PRO A 83 5.74 -9.32 -8.50
C PRO A 83 5.23 -8.14 -9.36
N ASP A 84 4.04 -8.25 -9.92
CA ASP A 84 3.44 -7.20 -10.74
C ASP A 84 2.58 -6.22 -9.94
N ALA A 85 2.49 -6.36 -8.62
CA ALA A 85 1.73 -5.45 -7.79
C ALA A 85 2.27 -4.02 -7.90
N ARG A 86 1.37 -3.05 -7.90
CA ARG A 86 1.73 -1.63 -7.94
C ARG A 86 1.65 -1.07 -6.54
N ILE A 87 2.77 -0.58 -6.02
CA ILE A 87 2.89 -0.19 -4.62
C ILE A 87 3.34 1.26 -4.51
N VAL A 88 2.58 2.04 -3.75
CA VAL A 88 2.93 3.41 -3.36
C VAL A 88 3.36 3.40 -1.92
N VAL A 89 4.45 4.07 -1.61
CA VAL A 89 4.99 4.16 -0.26
C VAL A 89 4.80 5.57 0.26
N LEU A 90 4.26 5.68 1.47
CA LEU A 90 4.06 6.95 2.14
C LEU A 90 5.03 7.11 3.30
N THR A 91 5.40 8.36 3.59
CA THR A 91 6.20 8.69 4.76
C THR A 91 5.88 10.11 5.21
N GLY A 92 5.95 10.34 6.51
CA GLY A 92 5.81 11.68 7.07
C GLY A 92 7.06 12.54 6.88
N TYR A 93 8.17 11.97 6.39
CA TYR A 93 9.43 12.68 6.17
C TYR A 93 10.04 12.29 4.85
N GLY A 94 10.64 13.25 4.17
CA GLY A 94 11.47 12.98 3.02
C GLY A 94 10.83 12.04 2.02
N ALA A 95 9.59 12.31 1.65
CA ALA A 95 8.81 11.44 0.79
C ALA A 95 9.55 11.03 -0.48
N ILE A 96 10.33 11.94 -1.06
CA ILE A 96 11.08 11.67 -2.29
C ILE A 96 12.15 10.60 -2.06
N ALA A 97 12.94 10.73 -0.99
CA ALA A 97 13.98 9.75 -0.67
C ALA A 97 13.39 8.38 -0.38
N THR A 98 12.24 8.35 0.29
CA THR A 98 11.53 7.11 0.60
C THR A 98 10.99 6.45 -0.67
N ALA A 99 10.43 7.24 -1.58
CA ALA A 99 9.94 6.73 -2.85
C ALA A 99 11.06 6.07 -3.67
N VAL A 100 12.26 6.66 -3.66
CA VAL A 100 13.43 6.07 -4.34
C VAL A 100 13.78 4.72 -3.74
N ALA A 101 13.80 4.60 -2.42
CA ALA A 101 14.07 3.33 -1.76
C ALA A 101 13.01 2.28 -2.12
N ALA A 102 11.74 2.67 -2.12
CA ALA A 102 10.66 1.77 -2.48
C ALA A 102 10.75 1.29 -3.94
N VAL A 103 11.13 2.17 -4.84
CA VAL A 103 11.33 1.81 -6.25
C VAL A 103 12.44 0.76 -6.39
N LYS A 104 13.52 0.88 -5.61
CA LYS A 104 14.59 -0.12 -5.63
C LYS A 104 14.14 -1.49 -5.17
N LEU A 105 13.12 -1.55 -4.34
CA LEU A 105 12.50 -2.81 -3.91
C LEU A 105 11.38 -3.24 -4.86
N GLY A 106 11.18 -2.52 -5.96
CA GLY A 106 10.17 -2.85 -6.95
C GLY A 106 8.81 -2.23 -6.71
N ALA A 107 8.66 -1.29 -5.78
CA ALA A 107 7.42 -0.57 -5.58
C ALA A 107 7.18 0.42 -6.71
N ALA A 108 5.90 0.65 -7.05
CA ALA A 108 5.51 1.65 -8.04
C ALA A 108 5.36 3.02 -7.36
N ASP A 109 5.37 4.04 -8.16
CA ASP A 109 5.13 5.41 -7.70
C ASP A 109 3.74 5.60 -7.11
#